data_432dc39cf1b23f33f7f631067e37d334
#
_entry.id   432dc39cf1b23f33f7f631067e37d334
#
_cell.length_a   1.000
_cell.length_b   1.000
_cell.length_c   1.000
_cell.angle_alpha   90.00
_cell.angle_beta   90.00
_cell.angle_gamma   90.00
#
_symmetry.space_group_name_H-M   'P 1'
#
loop_
_entity.id
_entity.type
_entity.pdbx_description
1 polymer ?
#
loop_
_entity_poly.entity_id
_entity_poly.type
_entity_poly.pdbx_seq_one_letter_code
_entity_poly.pdbx_strand_id
1 'polypeptide(L)'
;MNDQGLDLITISDLLRLALPLNTTTMGGAEQARRTVEWVVLLTSWDAVEEQVQLNDLVIAPPTLQAKISTSTLKQKLALMSEINVAGLLLFSPVPVEVGEQANNLNLPLLIVPENNSVREINRAIAALLVDRQSATSERGMQLY
;
A
#
# COMPACT_ATOMS: atom_id res chain seq x y z
N MET A 1 -10.01 14.93 -18.98
CA MET A 1 -10.87 14.44 -18.05
C MET A 1 -10.74 12.98 -17.83
N ASN A 2 -11.23 12.18 -18.74
CA ASN A 2 -11.14 10.75 -18.59
C ASN A 2 -9.71 10.24 -18.62
N ASP A 3 -8.86 10.95 -19.33
CA ASP A 3 -7.46 10.56 -19.43
C ASP A 3 -6.75 10.59 -18.10
N GLN A 4 -7.17 11.47 -17.19
CA GLN A 4 -6.55 11.54 -15.89
C GLN A 4 -6.81 10.27 -15.07
N GLY A 5 -8.00 9.71 -15.20
CA GLY A 5 -8.32 8.46 -14.54
C GLY A 5 -7.50 7.29 -15.05
N LEU A 6 -7.11 7.33 -16.33
CA LEU A 6 -6.32 6.26 -16.93
C LEU A 6 -4.87 6.27 -16.47
N ASP A 7 -4.39 7.40 -15.99
CA ASP A 7 -3.00 7.54 -15.58
C ASP A 7 -2.79 7.25 -14.09
N LEU A 8 -3.87 7.07 -13.35
CA LEU A 8 -3.78 6.79 -11.92
C LEU A 8 -3.56 5.30 -11.65
N ILE A 9 -2.69 5.02 -10.70
CA ILE A 9 -2.45 3.65 -10.26
C ILE A 9 -3.37 3.37 -9.07
N THR A 10 -4.03 2.23 -9.08
CA THR A 10 -4.91 1.82 -8.00
C THR A 10 -4.35 0.59 -7.28
N ILE A 11 -4.97 0.26 -6.14
CA ILE A 11 -4.63 -0.97 -5.42
C ILE A 11 -4.78 -2.18 -6.36
N SER A 12 -5.84 -2.20 -7.16
CA SER A 12 -6.07 -3.27 -8.11
C SER A 12 -4.93 -3.40 -9.12
N ASP A 13 -4.40 -2.26 -9.58
CA ASP A 13 -3.26 -2.27 -10.50
C ASP A 13 -2.02 -2.86 -9.83
N LEU A 14 -1.78 -2.53 -8.56
CA LEU A 14 -0.63 -3.09 -7.84
C LEU A 14 -0.74 -4.60 -7.72
N LEU A 15 -1.93 -5.10 -7.40
CA LEU A 15 -2.16 -6.54 -7.28
C LEU A 15 -1.88 -7.26 -8.59
N ARG A 16 -2.21 -6.62 -9.70
CA ARG A 16 -2.10 -7.21 -11.01
C ARG A 16 -0.71 -7.08 -11.63
N LEU A 17 -0.04 -5.95 -11.36
CA LEU A 17 1.16 -5.58 -12.12
C LEU A 17 2.45 -5.58 -11.33
N ALA A 18 2.39 -5.43 -10.01
CA ALA A 18 3.59 -5.22 -9.21
C ALA A 18 3.78 -6.22 -8.07
N LEU A 19 2.71 -6.80 -7.56
CA LEU A 19 2.80 -7.66 -6.39
C LEU A 19 2.88 -9.14 -6.76
N PRO A 20 3.44 -9.99 -5.87
CA PRO A 20 3.48 -11.43 -6.11
C PRO A 20 2.08 -11.99 -6.36
N LEU A 21 2.00 -13.02 -7.19
CA LEU A 21 0.72 -13.63 -7.58
C LEU A 21 -0.09 -14.14 -6.41
N ASN A 22 0.59 -14.54 -5.34
CA ASN A 22 -0.10 -15.10 -4.16
C ASN A 22 -0.47 -14.05 -3.13
N THR A 23 -0.39 -12.77 -3.48
CA THR A 23 -0.82 -11.70 -2.60
C THR A 23 -2.34 -11.74 -2.45
N THR A 24 -2.80 -11.63 -1.21
CA THR A 24 -4.24 -11.64 -0.93
C THR A 24 -4.67 -10.33 -0.27
N THR A 25 -5.95 -10.01 -0.36
CA THR A 25 -6.54 -8.88 0.36
C THR A 25 -7.33 -9.44 1.53
N MET A 26 -7.05 -8.92 2.74
CA MET A 26 -7.71 -9.42 3.94
C MET A 26 -8.79 -8.46 4.45
N GLY A 27 -8.67 -7.18 4.18
CA GLY A 27 -9.66 -6.20 4.59
C GLY A 27 -9.73 -5.10 3.57
N GLY A 28 -10.85 -4.36 3.57
CA GLY A 28 -11.01 -3.24 2.67
C GLY A 28 -11.02 -3.61 1.20
N ALA A 29 -11.42 -4.85 0.87
CA ALA A 29 -11.36 -5.33 -0.52
C ALA A 29 -12.19 -4.48 -1.47
N GLU A 30 -13.26 -3.85 -0.96
CA GLU A 30 -14.10 -2.99 -1.78
C GLU A 30 -13.39 -1.70 -2.20
N GLN A 31 -12.27 -1.40 -1.58
CA GLN A 31 -11.49 -0.20 -1.86
C GLN A 31 -10.35 -0.45 -2.86
N ALA A 32 -10.47 -1.50 -3.67
CA ALA A 32 -9.43 -1.86 -4.63
C ALA A 32 -9.19 -0.76 -5.68
N ARG A 33 -10.16 0.11 -5.88
CA ARG A 33 -10.04 1.22 -6.82
C ARG A 33 -9.37 2.46 -6.22
N ARG A 34 -9.01 2.39 -4.94
CA ARG A 34 -8.37 3.52 -4.28
C ARG A 34 -7.03 3.83 -4.96
N THR A 35 -6.81 5.11 -5.22
CA THR A 35 -5.59 5.57 -5.89
C THR A 35 -4.39 5.46 -4.97
N VAL A 36 -3.27 5.02 -5.54
CA VAL A 36 -1.98 4.97 -4.86
C VAL A 36 -1.08 6.03 -5.49
N GLU A 37 -0.67 7.03 -4.71
CA GLU A 37 0.19 8.10 -5.21
C GLU A 37 1.66 7.80 -5.00
N TRP A 38 1.99 7.15 -3.89
CA TRP A 38 3.37 6.77 -3.62
C TRP A 38 3.43 5.54 -2.73
N VAL A 39 4.61 4.98 -2.59
CA VAL A 39 4.86 3.85 -1.70
C VAL A 39 5.83 4.29 -0.61
N VAL A 40 5.54 3.92 0.63
CA VAL A 40 6.36 4.25 1.78
C VAL A 40 6.79 2.97 2.47
N LEU A 41 8.09 2.78 2.59
CA LEU A 41 8.65 1.68 3.37
C LEU A 41 8.81 2.18 4.80
N LEU A 42 7.94 1.72 5.68
CA LEU A 42 7.91 2.19 7.06
C LEU A 42 9.17 1.76 7.80
N THR A 43 9.80 2.68 8.50
CA THR A 43 11.04 2.39 9.24
C THR A 43 10.79 2.18 10.73
N SER A 44 9.69 2.69 11.26
CA SER A 44 9.34 2.56 12.66
C SER A 44 7.83 2.73 12.82
N TRP A 45 7.23 1.98 13.72
CA TRP A 45 5.80 2.16 14.02
C TRP A 45 5.51 3.52 14.63
N ASP A 46 6.49 4.12 15.30
CA ASP A 46 6.33 5.44 15.91
C ASP A 46 6.39 6.56 14.89
N ALA A 47 6.86 6.27 13.68
CA ALA A 47 7.05 7.27 12.64
C ALA A 47 5.89 7.34 11.64
N VAL A 48 4.79 6.65 11.90
CA VAL A 48 3.67 6.60 10.94
C VAL A 48 3.19 8.01 10.59
N GLU A 49 2.96 8.85 11.59
CA GLU A 49 2.45 10.19 11.34
C GLU A 49 3.42 11.08 10.58
N GLU A 50 4.71 10.82 10.72
CA GLU A 50 5.74 11.60 10.04
C GLU A 50 6.03 11.12 8.63
N GLN A 51 5.95 9.81 8.41
CA GLN A 51 6.38 9.20 7.15
C GLN A 51 5.24 8.98 6.16
N VAL A 52 4.01 8.90 6.64
CA VAL A 52 2.89 8.43 5.83
C VAL A 52 1.92 9.56 5.54
N GLN A 53 1.46 9.63 4.30
CA GLN A 53 0.55 10.68 3.86
C GLN A 53 -0.65 10.08 3.13
N LEU A 54 -1.61 10.94 2.80
CA LEU A 54 -2.79 10.59 2.03
C LEU A 54 -2.39 9.85 0.74
N ASN A 55 -3.10 8.76 0.48
CA ASN A 55 -2.92 7.95 -0.73
C ASN A 55 -1.58 7.23 -0.85
N ASP A 56 -0.83 7.13 0.24
CA ASP A 56 0.38 6.33 0.25
C ASP A 56 0.04 4.86 0.46
N LEU A 57 0.77 3.97 -0.22
CA LEU A 57 0.76 2.57 0.13
C LEU A 57 1.88 2.34 1.13
N VAL A 58 1.55 1.84 2.30
CA VAL A 58 2.52 1.65 3.38
C VAL A 58 2.97 0.20 3.39
N ILE A 59 4.28 -0.03 3.35
CA ILE A 59 4.85 -1.37 3.50
C ILE A 59 5.45 -1.48 4.90
N ALA A 60 4.99 -2.44 5.68
CA ALA A 60 5.56 -2.73 6.98
C ALA A 60 6.41 -3.99 6.84
N PRO A 61 7.75 -3.87 6.91
CA PRO A 61 8.63 -5.02 6.77
C PRO A 61 8.39 -6.07 7.85
N PRO A 62 8.73 -7.34 7.58
CA PRO A 62 8.56 -8.39 8.60
C PRO A 62 9.27 -8.08 9.91
N THR A 63 10.40 -7.37 9.85
CA THR A 63 11.13 -6.99 11.08
C THR A 63 10.30 -6.06 11.97
N LEU A 64 9.51 -5.18 11.37
CA LEU A 64 8.60 -4.33 12.14
C LEU A 64 7.39 -5.11 12.63
N GLN A 65 6.87 -6.01 11.80
CA GLN A 65 5.74 -6.83 12.22
C GLN A 65 6.08 -7.67 13.44
N ALA A 66 7.32 -8.16 13.52
CA ALA A 66 7.76 -8.97 14.63
C ALA A 66 7.84 -8.19 15.95
N LYS A 67 7.89 -6.88 15.88
CA LYS A 67 8.08 -6.02 17.06
C LYS A 67 6.80 -5.38 17.56
N ILE A 68 5.66 -5.74 16.99
CA ILE A 68 4.41 -5.08 17.36
C ILE A 68 3.38 -6.12 17.80
N SER A 69 2.64 -5.81 18.85
CA SER A 69 1.54 -6.67 19.29
C SER A 69 0.34 -6.46 18.39
N THR A 70 -0.56 -7.45 18.38
CA THR A 70 -1.79 -7.35 17.61
C THR A 70 -2.60 -6.12 18.03
N SER A 71 -2.69 -5.88 19.31
CA SER A 71 -3.43 -4.74 19.85
C SER A 71 -2.87 -3.41 19.35
N THR A 72 -1.56 -3.25 19.39
CA THR A 72 -0.91 -2.02 18.93
C THR A 72 -1.03 -1.88 17.42
N LEU A 73 -0.91 -2.98 16.69
CA LEU A 73 -1.06 -2.95 15.24
C LEU A 73 -2.46 -2.47 14.85
N LYS A 74 -3.49 -2.94 15.57
CA LYS A 74 -4.85 -2.48 15.31
C LYS A 74 -4.99 -0.97 15.53
N GLN A 75 -4.30 -0.42 16.54
CA GLN A 75 -4.28 1.02 16.76
C GLN A 75 -3.61 1.76 15.61
N LYS A 76 -2.53 1.20 15.07
CA LYS A 76 -1.84 1.81 13.93
C LYS A 76 -2.70 1.78 12.68
N LEU A 77 -3.49 0.72 12.50
CA LEU A 77 -4.46 0.67 11.39
C LEU A 77 -5.46 1.81 11.49
N ALA A 78 -5.97 2.08 12.70
CA ALA A 78 -6.91 3.17 12.91
C ALA A 78 -6.28 4.53 12.54
N LEU A 79 -5.03 4.72 12.93
CA LEU A 79 -4.29 5.93 12.62
C LEU A 79 -4.12 6.10 11.10
N MET A 80 -3.74 5.02 10.42
CA MET A 80 -3.59 5.05 8.96
C MET A 80 -4.91 5.33 8.26
N SER A 81 -6.01 4.82 8.81
CA SER A 81 -7.34 5.09 8.28
C SER A 81 -7.68 6.58 8.40
N GLU A 82 -7.29 7.22 9.49
CA GLU A 82 -7.51 8.66 9.68
C GLU A 82 -6.70 9.47 8.68
N ILE A 83 -5.50 9.02 8.35
CA ILE A 83 -4.64 9.68 7.37
C ILE A 83 -5.16 9.47 5.96
N ASN A 84 -6.00 8.45 5.76
CA ASN A 84 -6.52 8.05 4.46
C ASN A 84 -5.43 7.54 3.53
N VAL A 85 -4.59 6.64 4.05
CA VAL A 85 -3.61 5.96 3.21
C VAL A 85 -4.33 5.08 2.19
N ALA A 86 -3.64 4.76 1.11
CA ALA A 86 -4.20 3.89 0.08
C ALA A 86 -4.37 2.46 0.57
N GLY A 87 -3.46 2.01 1.41
CA GLY A 87 -3.51 0.66 1.98
C GLY A 87 -2.26 0.34 2.76
N LEU A 88 -2.29 -0.81 3.43
CA LEU A 88 -1.16 -1.32 4.20
C LEU A 88 -0.78 -2.70 3.67
N LEU A 89 0.50 -2.91 3.43
CA LEU A 89 1.03 -4.19 2.97
C LEU A 89 1.79 -4.86 4.11
N LEU A 90 1.35 -6.05 4.46
CA LEU A 90 1.97 -6.87 5.50
C LEU A 90 2.42 -8.20 4.90
N PHE A 91 3.23 -8.94 5.65
CA PHE A 91 3.71 -10.26 5.24
C PHE A 91 3.05 -11.33 6.10
N SER A 92 2.64 -12.43 5.48
CA SER A 92 2.02 -13.51 6.23
C SER A 92 3.00 -14.14 7.21
N PRO A 93 2.54 -14.66 8.35
CA PRO A 93 1.14 -14.73 8.77
C PRO A 93 0.67 -13.42 9.42
N VAL A 94 -0.62 -13.15 9.28
CA VAL A 94 -1.25 -11.97 9.88
C VAL A 94 -2.44 -12.45 10.71
N PRO A 95 -2.57 -12.00 11.96
CA PRO A 95 -3.71 -12.40 12.79
C PRO A 95 -5.04 -11.99 12.17
N VAL A 96 -6.03 -12.85 12.32
CA VAL A 96 -7.37 -12.61 11.77
C VAL A 96 -7.96 -11.28 12.28
N GLU A 97 -7.71 -10.96 13.54
CA GLU A 97 -8.22 -9.73 14.15
C GLU A 97 -7.75 -8.48 13.41
N VAL A 98 -6.54 -8.53 12.87
CA VAL A 98 -5.99 -7.40 12.11
C VAL A 98 -6.78 -7.20 10.82
N GLY A 99 -7.10 -8.30 10.14
CA GLY A 99 -7.92 -8.23 8.93
C GLY A 99 -9.33 -7.72 9.22
N GLU A 100 -9.90 -8.16 10.34
CA GLU A 100 -11.23 -7.69 10.75
C GLU A 100 -11.21 -6.19 11.01
N GLN A 101 -10.18 -5.71 11.68
CA GLN A 101 -10.04 -4.28 11.95
C GLN A 101 -9.90 -3.49 10.65
N ALA A 102 -9.09 -3.98 9.73
CA ALA A 102 -8.91 -3.33 8.43
C ALA A 102 -10.24 -3.25 7.67
N ASN A 103 -11.01 -4.33 7.72
CA ASN A 103 -12.30 -4.37 7.07
C ASN A 103 -13.28 -3.35 7.69
N ASN A 104 -13.28 -3.27 9.01
CA ASN A 104 -14.14 -2.32 9.72
C ASN A 104 -13.77 -0.87 9.39
N LEU A 105 -12.51 -0.62 9.10
CA LEU A 105 -12.01 0.71 8.77
C LEU A 105 -12.08 1.00 7.27
N ASN A 106 -12.48 0.02 6.46
CA ASN A 106 -12.42 0.11 5.00
C ASN A 106 -11.00 0.42 4.51
N LEU A 107 -10.00 -0.11 5.19
CA LEU A 107 -8.59 0.07 4.86
C LEU A 107 -8.09 -1.15 4.11
N PRO A 108 -7.67 -1.01 2.85
CA PRO A 108 -7.11 -2.15 2.11
C PRO A 108 -5.91 -2.72 2.84
N LEU A 109 -5.96 -4.02 3.11
CA LEU A 109 -4.86 -4.74 3.75
C LEU A 109 -4.39 -5.82 2.79
N LEU A 110 -3.16 -5.67 2.31
CA LEU A 110 -2.57 -6.60 1.35
C LEU A 110 -1.61 -7.51 2.09
N ILE A 111 -1.77 -8.81 1.89
CA ILE A 111 -0.94 -9.81 2.56
C ILE A 111 -0.09 -10.53 1.53
N VAL A 112 1.22 -10.37 1.65
CA VAL A 112 2.19 -10.99 0.76
C VAL A 112 2.77 -12.22 1.45
N PRO A 113 3.01 -13.32 0.74
CA PRO A 113 3.67 -14.49 1.35
C PRO A 113 5.00 -14.11 1.97
N GLU A 114 5.30 -14.69 3.13
CA GLU A 114 6.43 -14.28 3.96
C GLU A 114 7.81 -14.42 3.32
N ASN A 115 7.94 -15.27 2.33
CA ASN A 115 9.23 -15.52 1.70
C ASN A 115 9.57 -14.54 0.56
N ASN A 116 8.78 -13.51 0.37
CA ASN A 116 9.03 -12.51 -0.66
C ASN A 116 9.93 -11.40 -0.15
N SER A 117 10.71 -10.82 -1.05
CA SER A 117 11.65 -9.76 -0.70
C SER A 117 10.94 -8.41 -0.58
N VAL A 118 11.07 -7.78 0.58
CA VAL A 118 10.54 -6.44 0.82
C VAL A 118 11.12 -5.46 -0.19
N ARG A 119 12.44 -5.57 -0.41
CA ARG A 119 13.15 -4.67 -1.31
C ARG A 119 12.62 -4.76 -2.74
N GLU A 120 12.39 -5.98 -3.21
CA GLU A 120 11.91 -6.17 -4.58
C GLU A 120 10.47 -5.70 -4.74
N ILE A 121 9.63 -5.92 -3.73
CA ILE A 121 8.25 -5.45 -3.75
C ILE A 121 8.22 -3.93 -3.78
N ASN A 122 8.99 -3.30 -2.90
CA ASN A 122 9.06 -1.84 -2.85
C ASN A 122 9.54 -1.28 -4.19
N ARG A 123 10.56 -1.90 -4.77
CA ARG A 123 11.10 -1.48 -6.06
C ARG A 123 10.07 -1.63 -7.18
N ALA A 124 9.35 -2.75 -7.21
CA ALA A 124 8.35 -2.99 -8.25
C ALA A 124 7.22 -1.97 -8.19
N ILE A 125 6.75 -1.67 -6.99
CA ILE A 125 5.69 -0.68 -6.82
C ILE A 125 6.19 0.71 -7.19
N ALA A 126 7.37 1.08 -6.70
CA ALA A 126 7.94 2.39 -7.00
C ALA A 126 8.17 2.56 -8.50
N ALA A 127 8.66 1.51 -9.15
CA ALA A 127 8.89 1.56 -10.60
C ALA A 127 7.59 1.80 -11.36
N LEU A 128 6.52 1.13 -10.95
CA LEU A 128 5.24 1.30 -11.60
C LEU A 128 4.72 2.73 -11.43
N LEU A 129 4.86 3.28 -10.22
CA LEU A 129 4.40 4.64 -9.95
C LEU A 129 5.23 5.68 -10.70
N VAL A 130 6.54 5.51 -10.73
CA VAL A 130 7.44 6.42 -11.45
C VAL A 130 7.19 6.34 -12.95
N ASP A 131 7.00 5.15 -13.47
CA ASP A 131 6.74 4.95 -14.88
C ASP A 131 5.50 5.71 -15.35
N ARG A 132 4.43 5.65 -14.54
CA ARG A 132 3.21 6.39 -14.84
C ARG A 132 3.43 7.89 -14.78
N GLN A 133 4.18 8.36 -13.80
CA GLN A 133 4.49 9.79 -13.70
C GLN A 133 5.37 10.25 -14.85
N SER A 134 6.35 9.44 -15.24
CA SER A 134 7.22 9.74 -16.36
C SER A 134 6.44 9.80 -17.67
N ALA A 135 5.55 8.84 -17.90
CA ALA A 135 4.73 8.82 -19.10
C ALA A 135 3.86 10.08 -19.21
N THR A 136 3.29 10.50 -18.09
CA THR A 136 2.50 11.71 -18.03
C THR A 136 3.35 12.93 -18.31
N SER A 137 4.54 12.99 -17.72
CA SER A 137 5.47 14.09 -17.94
C SER A 137 5.95 14.16 -19.37
N GLU A 138 6.27 13.01 -19.95
CA GLU A 138 6.72 12.95 -21.35
C GLU A 138 5.65 13.47 -22.30
N ARG A 139 4.39 13.12 -22.05
CA ARG A 139 3.31 13.62 -22.87
C ARG A 139 3.21 15.13 -22.78
N GLY A 140 3.36 15.67 -21.59
CA GLY A 140 3.35 17.11 -21.40
C GLY A 140 4.49 17.78 -22.13
N MET A 141 5.66 17.18 -22.10
CA MET A 141 6.83 17.72 -22.78
C MET A 141 6.73 17.67 -24.29
N GLN A 142 6.05 16.68 -24.81
CA GLN A 142 5.89 16.53 -26.25
C GLN A 142 5.05 17.63 -26.87
N LEU A 143 4.34 18.37 -26.06
CA LEU A 143 3.53 19.48 -26.54
C LEU A 143 4.35 20.71 -26.90
N TYR A 144 5.59 20.74 -26.50
CA TYR A 144 6.50 21.85 -26.82
C TYR A 144 7.20 21.61 -28.14
#